data_506d3d22ac5beb545f8beccc860da669
#
_entry.id   506d3d22ac5beb545f8beccc860da669
#
_cell.length_a   1.000
_cell.length_b   1.000
_cell.length_c   1.000
_cell.angle_alpha   90.00
_cell.angle_beta   90.00
_cell.angle_gamma   90.00
#
_symmetry.space_group_name_H-M   'P 1'
#
loop_
_entity.id
_entity.type
_entity.pdbx_description
1 polymer ?
#
loop_
_entity_poly.entity_id
_entity_poly.type
_entity_poly.pdbx_seq_one_letter_code
_entity_poly.pdbx_strand_id
1 'polypeptide(L)'
;MKKKITAISLCAALLAIAIVGASLAYFTDTDNKTNTFTVGNVDIDLIEQQRGKEGLEPFQQNKKLYPIVGSAQGEKDQYGMPIAKNYVDKVVAVQNKGSEKAYIRAYFAIPSALDDGYENFTAGQNVLHFNFGKKVENDTITSTEGKEWIWKHDDKWNYFETTMGGIRYNVYYADYYQAVDAGETTEQFVQGVYLDKSFDRKDGKCYAFGKEIKLDDGWNWNAVQCPVFAVACQAEGFDNASEAMTAAFGANYNPWGGTATNWQ
;
A
#
# COMPACT_ATOMS: atom_id res chain seq x y z
N MET A 1 40.41 -13.90 34.94
CA MET A 1 39.23 -14.28 34.14
C MET A 1 38.24 -13.14 33.92
N LYS A 2 37.83 -12.38 34.92
CA LYS A 2 36.83 -11.28 34.77
C LYS A 2 37.24 -10.22 33.74
N LYS A 3 38.49 -9.76 33.69
CA LYS A 3 38.95 -8.77 32.69
C LYS A 3 38.90 -9.25 31.23
N LYS A 4 39.10 -10.56 30.97
CA LYS A 4 39.01 -11.16 29.62
C LYS A 4 37.55 -11.27 29.16
N ILE A 5 36.63 -11.58 30.06
CA ILE A 5 35.18 -11.67 29.77
C ILE A 5 34.65 -10.27 29.45
N THR A 6 35.05 -9.24 30.22
CA THR A 6 34.65 -7.85 29.95
C THR A 6 35.16 -7.36 28.58
N ALA A 7 36.41 -7.69 28.21
CA ALA A 7 36.94 -7.33 26.90
C ALA A 7 36.22 -7.99 25.74
N ILE A 8 35.88 -9.30 25.86
CA ILE A 8 35.14 -10.02 24.84
C ILE A 8 33.70 -9.46 24.72
N SER A 9 33.05 -9.19 25.86
CA SER A 9 31.71 -8.59 25.87
C SER A 9 31.70 -7.18 25.24
N LEU A 10 32.74 -6.38 25.47
CA LEU A 10 32.87 -5.03 24.88
C LEU A 10 33.12 -5.12 23.35
N CYS A 11 33.95 -6.06 22.90
CA CYS A 11 34.18 -6.29 21.47
C CYS A 11 32.91 -6.79 20.75
N ALA A 12 32.11 -7.70 21.37
CA ALA A 12 30.86 -8.16 20.81
C ALA A 12 29.81 -7.04 20.74
N ALA A 13 29.76 -6.16 21.73
CA ALA A 13 28.88 -5.00 21.73
C ALA A 13 29.28 -3.98 20.64
N LEU A 14 30.57 -3.74 20.45
CA LEU A 14 31.07 -2.85 19.40
C LEU A 14 30.84 -3.41 17.99
N LEU A 15 30.97 -4.73 17.82
CA LEU A 15 30.64 -5.41 16.57
C LEU A 15 29.11 -5.33 16.26
N ALA A 16 28.28 -5.53 17.25
CA ALA A 16 26.83 -5.40 17.09
C ALA A 16 26.43 -3.96 16.70
N ILE A 17 27.04 -2.94 17.34
CA ILE A 17 26.83 -1.53 16.99
C ILE A 17 27.35 -1.23 15.59
N ALA A 18 28.47 -1.80 15.18
CA ALA A 18 29.02 -1.62 13.84
C ALA A 18 28.13 -2.24 12.75
N ILE A 19 27.53 -3.41 13.02
CA ILE A 19 26.62 -4.08 12.09
C ILE A 19 25.29 -3.30 12.00
N VAL A 20 24.73 -2.85 13.12
CA VAL A 20 23.53 -2.00 13.14
C VAL A 20 23.83 -0.63 12.51
N GLY A 21 24.98 -0.04 12.79
CA GLY A 21 25.42 1.21 12.18
C GLY A 21 25.64 1.11 10.67
N ALA A 22 26.20 -0.01 10.18
CA ALA A 22 26.38 -0.26 8.76
C ALA A 22 25.03 -0.53 8.04
N SER A 23 24.09 -1.22 8.70
CA SER A 23 22.76 -1.42 8.14
C SER A 23 21.92 -0.13 8.15
N LEU A 24 22.08 0.73 9.17
CA LEU A 24 21.43 2.05 9.21
C LEU A 24 22.10 3.04 8.24
N ALA A 25 23.42 2.97 8.03
CA ALA A 25 24.10 3.76 7.00
C ALA A 25 23.67 3.40 5.57
N TYR A 26 23.08 2.24 5.38
CA TYR A 26 22.46 1.84 4.12
C TYR A 26 21.15 2.61 3.83
N PHE A 27 20.54 3.22 4.87
CA PHE A 27 19.21 3.83 4.80
C PHE A 27 19.13 5.28 5.33
N THR A 28 20.19 5.84 5.89
CA THR A 28 20.14 7.18 6.50
C THR A 28 21.27 8.09 6.00
N ASP A 29 20.88 9.31 5.62
CA ASP A 29 21.76 10.40 5.30
C ASP A 29 22.41 10.96 6.58
N THR A 30 23.78 11.01 6.66
CA THR A 30 24.50 11.84 7.59
C THR A 30 25.75 12.37 6.93
N ASP A 31 25.79 13.68 6.77
CA ASP A 31 26.92 14.43 6.22
C ASP A 31 28.08 14.50 7.19
N ASN A 32 29.25 13.93 6.82
CA ASN A 32 30.60 14.43 7.26
C ASN A 32 31.70 13.85 6.36
N LYS A 33 32.51 14.78 5.84
CA LYS A 33 33.55 14.56 4.85
C LYS A 33 34.75 13.77 5.39
N THR A 34 35.10 12.68 4.73
CA THR A 34 36.45 12.36 4.19
C THR A 34 36.44 10.98 3.54
N ASN A 35 36.63 10.93 2.23
CA ASN A 35 36.52 9.88 1.25
C ASN A 35 35.11 9.78 0.69
N THR A 36 34.94 10.30 -0.51
CA THR A 36 33.68 10.39 -1.24
C THR A 36 33.19 9.02 -1.66
N PHE A 37 32.52 8.31 -0.77
CA PHE A 37 31.55 7.30 -1.17
C PHE A 37 30.22 8.05 -1.31
N THR A 38 29.70 8.16 -2.50
CA THR A 38 28.33 8.61 -2.72
C THR A 38 27.44 7.48 -2.25
N VAL A 39 26.89 7.61 -1.06
CA VAL A 39 25.83 6.71 -0.60
C VAL A 39 24.60 7.13 -1.36
N GLY A 40 24.05 6.22 -2.19
CA GLY A 40 22.81 6.47 -2.89
C GLY A 40 21.67 6.72 -1.90
N ASN A 41 20.85 7.73 -2.16
CA ASN A 41 19.69 8.05 -1.34
C ASN A 41 18.43 7.44 -1.96
N VAL A 42 17.67 6.69 -1.15
CA VAL A 42 16.31 6.26 -1.48
C VAL A 42 15.34 7.19 -0.78
N ASP A 43 14.63 7.98 -1.56
CA ASP A 43 13.58 8.90 -1.12
C ASP A 43 12.36 8.74 -2.03
N ILE A 44 11.17 8.65 -1.47
CA ILE A 44 9.93 8.49 -2.24
C ILE A 44 8.88 9.50 -1.82
N ASP A 45 8.03 9.88 -2.78
CA ASP A 45 6.84 10.69 -2.56
C ASP A 45 5.60 9.90 -2.95
N LEU A 46 4.67 9.73 -2.02
CA LEU A 46 3.37 9.12 -2.26
C LEU A 46 2.42 10.20 -2.82
N ILE A 47 2.12 10.11 -4.09
CA ILE A 47 1.28 11.06 -4.81
C ILE A 47 -0.16 10.59 -4.75
N GLU A 48 -1.05 11.40 -4.17
CA GLU A 48 -2.50 11.18 -4.18
C GLU A 48 -3.20 12.29 -4.98
N GLN A 49 -3.98 11.90 -5.98
CA GLN A 49 -4.64 12.82 -6.90
C GLN A 49 -6.10 12.43 -7.15
N GLN A 50 -6.84 13.36 -7.73
CA GLN A 50 -8.21 13.20 -8.24
C GLN A 50 -8.35 13.93 -9.58
N ARG A 51 -9.43 13.67 -10.33
CA ARG A 51 -9.75 14.44 -11.53
C ARG A 51 -10.15 15.86 -11.14
N GLY A 52 -9.51 16.82 -11.78
CA GLY A 52 -9.85 18.23 -11.75
C GLY A 52 -10.43 18.71 -13.09
N LYS A 53 -10.57 20.01 -13.25
CA LYS A 53 -11.11 20.61 -14.49
C LYS A 53 -10.12 20.56 -15.66
N GLU A 54 -8.84 20.67 -15.38
CA GLU A 54 -7.78 20.78 -16.39
C GLU A 54 -6.79 19.60 -16.36
N GLY A 55 -7.04 18.60 -15.53
CA GLY A 55 -6.16 17.46 -15.36
C GLY A 55 -6.31 16.81 -14.00
N LEU A 56 -5.29 16.07 -13.56
CA LEU A 56 -5.22 15.56 -12.21
C LEU A 56 -4.78 16.67 -11.24
N GLU A 57 -5.44 16.77 -10.11
CA GLU A 57 -5.16 17.71 -9.02
C GLU A 57 -4.96 16.95 -7.69
N PRO A 58 -4.34 17.55 -6.66
CA PRO A 58 -4.16 16.91 -5.37
C PRO A 58 -5.49 16.40 -4.80
N PHE A 59 -5.45 15.20 -4.21
CA PHE A 59 -6.63 14.57 -3.63
C PHE A 59 -7.18 15.38 -2.45
N GLN A 60 -8.48 15.66 -2.49
CA GLN A 60 -9.18 16.33 -1.41
C GLN A 60 -9.72 15.30 -0.41
N GLN A 61 -9.29 15.39 0.82
CA GLN A 61 -9.74 14.53 1.91
C GLN A 61 -11.23 14.72 2.24
N ASN A 62 -11.80 13.80 3.02
CA ASN A 62 -13.18 13.84 3.51
C ASN A 62 -14.26 13.77 2.42
N LYS A 63 -13.97 13.05 1.33
CA LYS A 63 -14.97 12.74 0.30
C LYS A 63 -16.12 11.94 0.89
N LYS A 64 -17.33 12.34 0.54
CA LYS A 64 -18.53 11.57 0.92
C LYS A 64 -18.65 10.35 0.00
N LEU A 65 -18.81 9.18 0.60
CA LEU A 65 -19.09 7.95 -0.10
C LEU A 65 -20.60 7.74 -0.21
N TYR A 66 -21.06 7.51 -1.42
CA TYR A 66 -22.43 7.11 -1.74
C TYR A 66 -22.41 5.85 -2.61
N PRO A 67 -23.47 5.03 -2.59
CA PRO A 67 -23.58 3.91 -3.51
C PRO A 67 -23.36 4.35 -4.95
N ILE A 68 -22.60 3.56 -5.69
CA ILE A 68 -22.31 3.85 -7.10
C ILE A 68 -23.59 3.77 -7.92
N VAL A 69 -23.72 4.68 -8.88
CA VAL A 69 -24.79 4.63 -9.90
C VAL A 69 -24.13 4.41 -11.26
N GLY A 70 -24.50 3.32 -11.91
CA GLY A 70 -23.84 2.85 -13.12
C GLY A 70 -22.84 1.73 -12.84
N SER A 71 -21.77 1.67 -13.61
CA SER A 71 -20.73 0.63 -13.51
C SER A 71 -19.35 1.24 -13.45
N ALA A 72 -18.56 0.81 -12.46
CA ALA A 72 -17.15 1.15 -12.40
C ALA A 72 -16.32 0.48 -13.52
N GLN A 73 -16.87 -0.51 -14.20
CA GLN A 73 -16.27 -1.19 -15.36
C GLN A 73 -16.83 -0.67 -16.70
N GLY A 74 -17.67 0.36 -16.66
CA GLY A 74 -18.31 0.93 -17.84
C GLY A 74 -17.42 1.88 -18.63
N GLU A 75 -18.06 2.90 -19.21
CA GLU A 75 -17.40 3.95 -19.98
C GLU A 75 -16.32 4.64 -19.15
N LYS A 76 -15.19 4.94 -19.80
CA LYS A 76 -14.03 5.58 -19.17
C LYS A 76 -13.72 6.91 -19.84
N ASP A 77 -13.18 7.83 -19.08
CA ASP A 77 -12.72 9.14 -19.57
C ASP A 77 -11.32 9.07 -20.22
N GLN A 78 -10.81 10.24 -20.59
CA GLN A 78 -9.48 10.38 -21.19
C GLN A 78 -8.32 9.93 -20.30
N TYR A 79 -8.53 9.78 -18.98
CA TYR A 79 -7.55 9.29 -18.02
C TYR A 79 -7.70 7.78 -17.75
N GLY A 80 -8.65 7.13 -18.45
CA GLY A 80 -8.95 5.71 -18.26
C GLY A 80 -9.74 5.42 -16.99
N MET A 81 -10.34 6.44 -16.35
CA MET A 81 -11.13 6.31 -15.13
C MET A 81 -12.63 6.21 -15.42
N PRO A 82 -13.40 5.43 -14.62
CA PRO A 82 -14.82 5.26 -14.83
C PRO A 82 -15.61 6.57 -14.81
N ILE A 83 -16.56 6.71 -15.74
CA ILE A 83 -17.54 7.80 -15.76
C ILE A 83 -18.81 7.29 -15.06
N ALA A 84 -18.73 7.05 -13.75
CA ALA A 84 -19.87 6.60 -12.96
C ALA A 84 -20.17 7.61 -11.85
N LYS A 85 -21.46 7.90 -11.63
CA LYS A 85 -21.85 8.79 -10.54
C LYS A 85 -21.51 8.15 -9.20
N ASN A 86 -20.99 8.94 -8.27
CA ASN A 86 -20.55 8.52 -6.94
C ASN A 86 -19.28 7.64 -6.93
N TYR A 87 -18.60 7.52 -8.06
CA TYR A 87 -17.23 7.04 -8.08
C TYR A 87 -16.32 8.13 -7.50
N VAL A 88 -15.47 7.78 -6.55
CA VAL A 88 -14.52 8.71 -5.91
C VAL A 88 -13.12 8.43 -6.43
N ASP A 89 -12.59 9.39 -7.16
CA ASP A 89 -11.21 9.33 -7.61
C ASP A 89 -10.27 9.30 -6.41
N LYS A 90 -9.37 8.35 -6.40
CA LYS A 90 -8.24 8.26 -5.47
C LYS A 90 -7.07 7.67 -6.27
N VAL A 91 -6.49 8.51 -7.10
CA VAL A 91 -5.35 8.12 -7.95
C VAL A 91 -4.10 8.15 -7.10
N VAL A 92 -3.45 7.02 -6.97
CA VAL A 92 -2.23 6.85 -6.17
C VAL A 92 -1.09 6.39 -7.05
N ALA A 93 0.04 7.07 -6.97
CA ALA A 93 1.30 6.69 -7.58
C ALA A 93 2.46 6.98 -6.63
N VAL A 94 3.64 6.46 -6.89
CA VAL A 94 4.83 6.69 -6.07
C VAL A 94 5.95 7.21 -6.96
N GLN A 95 6.53 8.35 -6.59
CA GLN A 95 7.70 8.92 -7.26
C GLN A 95 8.97 8.56 -6.49
N ASN A 96 9.99 8.10 -7.20
CA ASN A 96 11.33 7.99 -6.66
C ASN A 96 12.02 9.36 -6.74
N LYS A 97 12.18 10.04 -5.61
CA LYS A 97 12.89 11.32 -5.49
C LYS A 97 14.36 11.14 -5.12
N GLY A 98 14.78 9.90 -4.83
CA GLY A 98 16.14 9.56 -4.52
C GLY A 98 17.08 9.72 -5.71
N SER A 99 18.37 9.47 -5.47
CA SER A 99 19.42 9.52 -6.49
C SER A 99 19.66 8.16 -7.18
N GLU A 100 19.15 7.09 -6.60
CA GLU A 100 19.37 5.71 -7.05
C GLU A 100 18.08 5.03 -7.47
N LYS A 101 18.22 3.98 -8.30
CA LYS A 101 17.09 3.10 -8.60
C LYS A 101 16.55 2.45 -7.34
N ALA A 102 15.22 2.42 -7.21
CA ALA A 102 14.55 1.85 -6.06
C ALA A 102 13.48 0.85 -6.46
N TYR A 103 13.41 -0.28 -5.77
CA TYR A 103 12.20 -1.10 -5.74
C TYR A 103 11.19 -0.46 -4.80
N ILE A 104 9.91 -0.53 -5.18
CA ILE A 104 8.81 0.11 -4.46
C ILE A 104 7.72 -0.92 -4.17
N ARG A 105 7.24 -0.96 -2.93
CA ARG A 105 6.04 -1.66 -2.49
C ARG A 105 5.03 -0.67 -1.96
N ALA A 106 3.79 -0.79 -2.38
CA ALA A 106 2.68 0.01 -1.86
C ALA A 106 1.64 -0.86 -1.19
N TYR A 107 0.95 -0.30 -0.20
CA TYR A 107 -0.05 -0.94 0.64
C TYR A 107 -1.34 -0.13 0.61
N PHE A 108 -2.47 -0.82 0.57
CA PHE A 108 -3.80 -0.22 0.67
C PHE A 108 -4.62 -0.97 1.72
N ALA A 109 -5.08 -0.27 2.74
CA ALA A 109 -5.85 -0.85 3.83
C ALA A 109 -7.33 -0.52 3.69
N ILE A 110 -8.17 -1.56 3.76
CA ILE A 110 -9.64 -1.46 3.73
C ILE A 110 -10.15 -1.93 5.09
N PRO A 111 -11.08 -1.20 5.75
CA PRO A 111 -11.73 -1.73 6.93
C PRO A 111 -12.38 -3.07 6.64
N SER A 112 -12.05 -4.10 7.45
CA SER A 112 -12.49 -5.49 7.19
C SER A 112 -14.01 -5.62 7.07
N ALA A 113 -14.76 -4.81 7.83
CA ALA A 113 -16.22 -4.79 7.76
C ALA A 113 -16.80 -4.37 6.38
N LEU A 114 -15.98 -3.79 5.51
CA LEU A 114 -16.36 -3.34 4.17
C LEU A 114 -15.77 -4.18 3.04
N ASP A 115 -14.98 -5.19 3.39
CA ASP A 115 -14.25 -6.01 2.43
C ASP A 115 -14.88 -7.40 2.25
N ASP A 116 -14.32 -8.16 1.31
CA ASP A 116 -14.80 -9.46 0.90
C ASP A 116 -14.80 -10.50 2.02
N GLY A 117 -15.87 -11.28 2.07
CA GLY A 117 -15.98 -12.44 2.96
C GLY A 117 -16.07 -12.11 4.45
N TYR A 118 -16.12 -10.83 4.84
CA TYR A 118 -16.19 -10.47 6.25
C TYR A 118 -17.50 -10.94 6.90
N GLU A 119 -17.38 -11.72 7.98
CA GLU A 119 -18.48 -12.27 8.81
C GLU A 119 -19.68 -12.86 8.00
N ASN A 120 -20.60 -11.99 7.57
CA ASN A 120 -21.85 -12.39 6.91
C ASN A 120 -21.80 -12.32 5.39
N PHE A 121 -20.73 -11.81 4.82
CA PHE A 121 -20.59 -11.68 3.38
C PHE A 121 -19.92 -12.93 2.79
N THR A 122 -20.27 -13.24 1.56
CA THR A 122 -19.64 -14.31 0.79
C THR A 122 -18.58 -13.73 -0.14
N ALA A 123 -17.68 -14.56 -0.61
CA ALA A 123 -16.66 -14.15 -1.57
C ALA A 123 -17.25 -13.35 -2.73
N GLY A 124 -16.64 -12.23 -3.08
CA GLY A 124 -17.11 -11.28 -4.08
C GLY A 124 -18.17 -10.28 -3.60
N GLN A 125 -18.53 -10.29 -2.32
CA GLN A 125 -19.48 -9.33 -1.73
C GLN A 125 -18.77 -8.19 -1.01
N ASN A 126 -17.95 -7.44 -1.73
CA ASN A 126 -17.31 -6.24 -1.18
C ASN A 126 -18.30 -5.09 -1.06
N VAL A 127 -18.34 -4.46 0.09
CA VAL A 127 -19.14 -3.25 0.32
C VAL A 127 -18.41 -2.03 -0.23
N LEU A 128 -17.12 -1.95 0.02
CA LEU A 128 -16.23 -0.95 -0.54
C LEU A 128 -15.36 -1.60 -1.61
N HIS A 129 -15.47 -1.07 -2.81
CA HIS A 129 -14.65 -1.49 -3.94
C HIS A 129 -13.58 -0.45 -4.22
N PHE A 130 -12.47 -0.90 -4.78
CA PHE A 130 -11.47 -0.01 -5.35
C PHE A 130 -11.04 -0.51 -6.73
N ASN A 131 -10.72 0.42 -7.61
CA ASN A 131 -10.11 0.11 -8.88
C ASN A 131 -8.61 0.21 -8.74
N PHE A 132 -7.93 -0.86 -9.11
CA PHE A 132 -6.48 -0.86 -9.27
C PHE A 132 -6.08 0.05 -10.42
N GLY A 133 -4.84 0.52 -10.41
CA GLY A 133 -4.20 1.13 -11.55
C GLY A 133 -4.19 0.19 -12.76
N LYS A 134 -3.55 0.57 -13.85
CA LYS A 134 -3.63 -0.18 -15.10
C LYS A 134 -3.46 -1.69 -14.93
N LYS A 135 -4.45 -2.42 -15.44
CA LYS A 135 -4.55 -3.87 -15.70
C LYS A 135 -4.62 -4.81 -14.49
N VAL A 136 -5.80 -4.88 -13.90
CA VAL A 136 -6.30 -6.15 -13.39
C VAL A 136 -7.52 -6.49 -14.26
N GLU A 137 -7.36 -7.27 -15.31
CA GLU A 137 -8.47 -7.87 -16.04
C GLU A 137 -8.80 -9.21 -15.37
N ASN A 138 -10.05 -9.36 -14.91
CA ASN A 138 -10.60 -10.61 -14.37
C ASN A 138 -9.79 -11.26 -13.24
N ASP A 139 -9.34 -10.48 -12.24
CA ASP A 139 -8.52 -10.97 -11.13
C ASP A 139 -7.19 -11.63 -11.54
N THR A 140 -6.82 -11.53 -12.80
CA THR A 140 -5.58 -12.08 -13.33
C THR A 140 -4.64 -10.93 -13.63
N ILE A 141 -3.54 -10.86 -12.90
CA ILE A 141 -2.43 -9.97 -13.23
C ILE A 141 -1.68 -10.62 -14.38
N THR A 142 -1.89 -10.13 -15.58
CA THR A 142 -1.07 -10.55 -16.72
C THR A 142 0.20 -9.71 -16.75
N SER A 143 1.29 -10.28 -16.32
CA SER A 143 2.61 -9.66 -16.19
C SER A 143 3.36 -9.44 -17.51
N THR A 144 2.71 -9.39 -18.65
CA THR A 144 3.41 -9.56 -19.92
C THR A 144 3.71 -8.30 -20.71
N GLU A 145 3.23 -7.11 -20.32
CA GLU A 145 3.55 -5.86 -21.02
C GLU A 145 3.88 -4.70 -20.08
N GLY A 146 4.68 -4.95 -19.10
CA GLY A 146 5.61 -4.02 -18.51
C GLY A 146 5.05 -2.96 -17.67
N LYS A 147 4.92 -2.31 -16.84
CA LYS A 147 4.58 -1.15 -15.99
C LYS A 147 3.39 -1.42 -15.08
N GLU A 148 3.45 -2.50 -14.34
CA GLU A 148 2.33 -2.96 -13.51
C GLU A 148 2.73 -3.25 -12.08
N TRP A 149 1.74 -3.17 -11.20
CA TRP A 149 1.85 -3.58 -9.82
C TRP A 149 1.53 -5.07 -9.70
N ILE A 150 2.37 -5.82 -9.00
CA ILE A 150 2.20 -7.26 -8.75
C ILE A 150 1.41 -7.43 -7.46
N TRP A 151 0.11 -7.65 -7.59
CA TRP A 151 -0.84 -7.81 -6.48
C TRP A 151 -0.97 -9.24 -5.98
N LYS A 152 -0.57 -10.21 -6.79
CA LYS A 152 -0.72 -11.63 -6.52
C LYS A 152 0.57 -12.39 -6.76
N HIS A 153 0.83 -13.38 -5.92
CA HIS A 153 1.80 -14.44 -6.17
C HIS A 153 1.09 -15.79 -6.09
N ASP A 154 1.32 -16.68 -7.06
CA ASP A 154 0.70 -18.00 -7.13
C ASP A 154 -0.83 -17.97 -7.00
N ASP A 155 -1.50 -17.03 -7.70
CA ASP A 155 -2.94 -16.76 -7.69
C ASP A 155 -3.50 -16.29 -6.33
N LYS A 156 -2.66 -16.07 -5.35
CA LYS A 156 -3.05 -15.51 -4.05
C LYS A 156 -2.75 -14.02 -4.01
N TRP A 157 -3.67 -13.28 -3.40
CA TRP A 157 -3.45 -11.87 -3.11
C TRP A 157 -2.29 -11.70 -2.13
N ASN A 158 -1.46 -10.69 -2.36
CA ASN A 158 -0.53 -10.21 -1.36
C ASN A 158 -1.35 -9.48 -0.29
N TYR A 159 -1.55 -10.12 0.85
CA TYR A 159 -2.58 -9.75 1.82
C TYR A 159 -2.13 -10.06 3.25
N PHE A 160 -2.62 -9.27 4.18
CA PHE A 160 -2.61 -9.56 5.62
C PHE A 160 -3.70 -8.78 6.34
N GLU A 161 -3.98 -9.16 7.57
CA GLU A 161 -4.93 -8.46 8.45
C GLU A 161 -4.18 -7.76 9.58
N THR A 162 -4.68 -6.58 9.98
CA THR A 162 -4.14 -5.83 11.11
C THR A 162 -5.23 -5.01 11.80
N THR A 163 -4.94 -4.48 12.99
CA THR A 163 -5.84 -3.58 13.73
C THR A 163 -5.17 -2.24 13.92
N MET A 164 -5.84 -1.17 13.51
CA MET A 164 -5.40 0.20 13.69
C MET A 164 -6.48 1.00 14.43
N GLY A 165 -6.13 1.58 15.59
CA GLY A 165 -7.08 2.37 16.38
C GLY A 165 -8.34 1.60 16.82
N GLY A 166 -8.27 0.28 17.01
CA GLY A 166 -9.39 -0.57 17.38
C GLY A 166 -10.23 -1.07 16.20
N ILE A 167 -9.95 -0.63 14.97
CA ILE A 167 -10.63 -1.05 13.75
C ILE A 167 -9.78 -2.09 13.03
N ARG A 168 -10.39 -3.20 12.62
CA ARG A 168 -9.73 -4.25 11.81
C ARG A 168 -9.64 -3.81 10.35
N TYR A 169 -8.51 -4.08 9.74
CA TYR A 169 -8.22 -3.77 8.35
C TYR A 169 -7.70 -5.00 7.61
N ASN A 170 -8.20 -5.16 6.41
CA ASN A 170 -7.63 -6.00 5.38
C ASN A 170 -6.64 -5.16 4.59
N VAL A 171 -5.39 -5.60 4.53
CA VAL A 171 -4.32 -4.88 3.86
C VAL A 171 -3.91 -5.64 2.63
N TYR A 172 -4.04 -4.99 1.49
CA TYR A 172 -3.53 -5.47 0.20
C TYR A 172 -2.26 -4.72 -0.14
N TYR A 173 -1.26 -5.42 -0.67
CA TYR A 173 -0.03 -4.78 -1.09
C TYR A 173 0.43 -5.28 -2.46
N ALA A 174 1.22 -4.49 -3.13
CA ALA A 174 1.82 -4.87 -4.39
C ALA A 174 3.23 -4.34 -4.53
N ASP A 175 4.06 -5.11 -5.19
CA ASP A 175 5.37 -4.70 -5.63
C ASP A 175 5.28 -4.10 -7.04
N TYR A 176 5.96 -2.98 -7.26
CA TYR A 176 6.11 -2.50 -8.62
C TYR A 176 7.05 -3.43 -9.38
N TYR A 177 6.66 -3.82 -10.59
CA TYR A 177 7.26 -4.92 -11.35
C TYR A 177 8.77 -4.76 -11.64
N GLN A 178 9.26 -3.52 -11.59
CA GLN A 178 10.67 -3.20 -11.84
C GLN A 178 11.17 -2.11 -10.90
N ALA A 179 12.49 -1.96 -10.84
CA ALA A 179 13.09 -0.82 -10.15
C ALA A 179 12.75 0.49 -10.90
N VAL A 180 12.41 1.51 -10.13
CA VAL A 180 12.05 2.85 -10.60
C VAL A 180 13.29 3.73 -10.59
N ASP A 181 13.60 4.33 -11.74
CA ASP A 181 14.75 5.23 -11.86
C ASP A 181 14.57 6.50 -11.04
N ALA A 182 15.68 7.15 -10.71
CA ALA A 182 15.69 8.45 -10.04
C ALA A 182 14.85 9.48 -10.80
N GLY A 183 13.93 10.14 -10.10
CA GLY A 183 13.00 11.13 -10.66
C GLY A 183 11.76 10.55 -11.34
N GLU A 184 11.72 9.25 -11.63
CA GLU A 184 10.58 8.60 -12.29
C GLU A 184 9.45 8.31 -11.32
N THR A 185 8.25 8.15 -11.88
CA THR A 185 7.02 7.85 -11.14
C THR A 185 6.45 6.52 -11.63
N THR A 186 5.97 5.69 -10.70
CA THR A 186 5.28 4.43 -11.03
C THR A 186 3.99 4.71 -11.81
N GLU A 187 3.48 3.69 -12.48
CA GLU A 187 2.07 3.71 -12.89
C GLU A 187 1.16 3.76 -11.66
N GLN A 188 -0.11 4.09 -11.89
CA GLN A 188 -1.11 4.22 -10.83
C GLN A 188 -1.29 2.90 -10.07
N PHE A 189 -1.17 2.96 -8.76
CA PHE A 189 -1.42 1.84 -7.84
C PHE A 189 -2.91 1.63 -7.63
N VAL A 190 -3.65 2.68 -7.31
CA VAL A 190 -5.10 2.73 -7.18
C VAL A 190 -5.62 3.89 -8.02
N GLN A 191 -6.80 3.75 -8.61
CA GLN A 191 -7.47 4.81 -9.38
C GLN A 191 -8.64 5.45 -8.64
N GLY A 192 -9.34 4.69 -7.82
CA GLY A 192 -10.48 5.20 -7.08
C GLY A 192 -11.21 4.15 -6.28
N VAL A 193 -12.19 4.63 -5.52
CA VAL A 193 -13.01 3.83 -4.62
C VAL A 193 -14.50 4.14 -4.80
N TYR A 194 -15.36 3.16 -4.49
CA TYR A 194 -16.81 3.36 -4.52
C TYR A 194 -17.52 2.36 -3.60
N LEU A 195 -18.68 2.76 -3.08
CA LEU A 195 -19.56 1.84 -2.36
C LEU A 195 -20.38 1.01 -3.35
N ASP A 196 -20.59 -0.26 -3.02
CA ASP A 196 -21.47 -1.13 -3.79
C ASP A 196 -22.89 -0.55 -3.89
N LYS A 197 -23.56 -0.80 -4.98
CA LYS A 197 -24.93 -0.34 -5.24
C LYS A 197 -25.97 -0.90 -4.26
N SER A 198 -25.67 -2.03 -3.60
CA SER A 198 -26.51 -2.66 -2.58
C SER A 198 -26.42 -1.98 -1.22
N PHE A 199 -25.47 -1.04 -1.03
CA PHE A 199 -25.32 -0.33 0.22
C PHE A 199 -26.54 0.54 0.52
N ASP A 200 -27.08 0.42 1.73
CA ASP A 200 -28.20 1.20 2.23
C ASP A 200 -27.98 1.60 3.69
N ARG A 201 -28.59 2.68 4.10
CA ARG A 201 -28.57 3.15 5.50
C ARG A 201 -30.00 3.35 5.99
N LYS A 202 -30.39 2.56 6.99
CA LYS A 202 -31.73 2.59 7.57
C LYS A 202 -31.66 2.47 9.09
N ASP A 203 -32.41 3.32 9.80
CA ASP A 203 -32.54 3.34 11.27
C ASP A 203 -31.17 3.40 12.00
N GLY A 204 -30.23 4.18 11.46
CA GLY A 204 -28.89 4.33 12.02
C GLY A 204 -27.93 3.17 11.75
N LYS A 205 -28.39 2.11 11.11
CA LYS A 205 -27.62 0.93 10.69
C LYS A 205 -27.28 0.98 9.22
N CYS A 206 -26.26 0.25 8.82
CA CYS A 206 -25.85 0.10 7.42
C CYS A 206 -26.02 -1.33 6.97
N TYR A 207 -26.43 -1.48 5.74
CA TYR A 207 -26.74 -2.75 5.10
C TYR A 207 -26.04 -2.84 3.73
N ALA A 208 -25.68 -4.03 3.34
CA ALA A 208 -25.27 -4.36 1.97
C ALA A 208 -25.69 -5.79 1.64
N PHE A 209 -26.02 -6.07 0.40
CA PHE A 209 -26.47 -7.39 -0.06
C PHE A 209 -27.62 -7.97 0.79
N GLY A 210 -28.49 -7.09 1.32
CA GLY A 210 -29.59 -7.47 2.20
C GLY A 210 -29.22 -7.85 3.63
N LYS A 211 -27.99 -7.65 4.05
CA LYS A 211 -27.47 -7.97 5.39
C LYS A 211 -26.99 -6.73 6.12
N GLU A 212 -27.15 -6.70 7.46
CA GLU A 212 -26.57 -5.65 8.29
C GLU A 212 -25.04 -5.76 8.31
N ILE A 213 -24.35 -4.65 8.07
CA ILE A 213 -22.89 -4.57 8.19
C ILE A 213 -22.55 -4.44 9.68
N LYS A 214 -21.87 -5.45 10.21
CA LYS A 214 -21.40 -5.42 11.60
C LYS A 214 -20.06 -4.69 11.65
N LEU A 215 -20.05 -3.61 12.40
CA LEU A 215 -18.90 -2.74 12.54
C LEU A 215 -18.12 -3.07 13.82
N ASP A 216 -16.83 -2.80 13.78
CA ASP A 216 -15.99 -2.86 14.99
C ASP A 216 -16.37 -1.74 15.98
N ASP A 217 -16.11 -1.97 17.25
CA ASP A 217 -16.32 -0.97 18.28
C ASP A 217 -15.49 0.29 18.01
N GLY A 218 -16.12 1.45 18.13
CA GLY A 218 -15.46 2.73 17.82
C GLY A 218 -15.51 3.15 16.37
N TRP A 219 -16.14 2.36 15.49
CA TRP A 219 -16.33 2.73 14.09
C TRP A 219 -17.16 4.01 13.93
N ASN A 220 -16.73 4.84 13.00
CA ASN A 220 -17.45 6.05 12.64
C ASN A 220 -17.66 6.15 11.12
N TRP A 221 -18.90 6.00 10.67
CA TRP A 221 -19.26 6.14 9.25
C TRP A 221 -18.94 7.52 8.65
N ASN A 222 -18.76 8.53 9.49
CA ASN A 222 -18.38 9.85 9.00
C ASN A 222 -16.86 10.00 8.79
N ALA A 223 -16.09 8.98 9.14
CA ALA A 223 -14.63 8.97 9.05
C ALA A 223 -14.09 7.59 8.60
N VAL A 224 -14.64 7.04 7.49
CA VAL A 224 -14.08 5.84 6.86
C VAL A 224 -12.71 6.19 6.33
N GLN A 225 -11.69 5.50 6.81
CA GLN A 225 -10.31 5.67 6.39
C GLN A 225 -9.85 4.47 5.58
N CYS A 226 -9.24 4.73 4.44
CA CYS A 226 -8.55 3.74 3.63
C CYS A 226 -7.10 4.19 3.46
N PRO A 227 -6.24 3.93 4.45
CA PRO A 227 -4.85 4.37 4.41
C PRO A 227 -4.09 3.75 3.25
N VAL A 228 -3.20 4.52 2.67
CA VAL A 228 -2.20 4.06 1.71
C VAL A 228 -0.84 4.30 2.30
N PHE A 229 0.08 3.40 2.06
CA PHE A 229 1.46 3.52 2.49
C PHE A 229 2.38 3.01 1.38
N ALA A 230 3.58 3.55 1.27
CA ALA A 230 4.60 3.04 0.36
C ALA A 230 5.94 2.92 1.08
N VAL A 231 6.71 1.93 0.68
CA VAL A 231 8.10 1.76 1.09
C VAL A 231 8.96 1.55 -0.13
N ALA A 232 10.22 1.92 -0.04
CA ALA A 232 11.19 1.69 -1.07
C ALA A 232 12.52 1.23 -0.49
N CYS A 233 13.27 0.48 -1.27
CA CYS A 233 14.64 0.13 -0.98
C CYS A 233 15.48 0.22 -2.25
N GLN A 234 16.78 0.41 -2.08
CA GLN A 234 17.73 0.42 -3.19
C GLN A 234 17.63 -0.87 -4.01
N ALA A 235 17.67 -0.73 -5.34
CA ALA A 235 17.54 -1.88 -6.23
C ALA A 235 18.85 -2.64 -6.43
N GLU A 236 20.00 -1.98 -6.23
CA GLU A 236 21.31 -2.58 -6.43
C GLU A 236 21.53 -3.81 -5.55
N GLY A 237 21.93 -4.92 -6.16
CA GLY A 237 22.19 -6.19 -5.48
C GLY A 237 20.98 -7.11 -5.30
N PHE A 238 19.83 -6.77 -5.88
CA PHE A 238 18.61 -7.59 -5.83
C PHE A 238 18.06 -7.83 -7.23
N ASP A 239 17.53 -9.03 -7.46
CA ASP A 239 16.96 -9.41 -8.74
C ASP A 239 15.52 -8.92 -8.94
N ASN A 240 14.78 -8.69 -7.83
CA ASN A 240 13.38 -8.27 -7.86
C ASN A 240 12.94 -7.54 -6.57
N ALA A 241 11.79 -6.91 -6.65
CA ALA A 241 11.22 -6.13 -5.54
C ALA A 241 10.91 -6.99 -4.31
N SER A 242 10.40 -8.19 -4.47
CA SER A 242 10.02 -9.06 -3.33
C SER A 242 11.24 -9.45 -2.49
N GLU A 243 12.35 -9.79 -3.14
CA GLU A 243 13.62 -10.10 -2.48
C GLU A 243 14.15 -8.88 -1.73
N ALA A 244 14.21 -7.73 -2.40
CA ALA A 244 14.68 -6.48 -1.85
C ALA A 244 13.84 -6.03 -0.64
N MET A 245 12.51 -6.09 -0.74
CA MET A 245 11.60 -5.74 0.36
C MET A 245 11.73 -6.68 1.55
N THR A 246 11.90 -7.99 1.29
CA THR A 246 12.11 -8.99 2.35
C THR A 246 13.44 -8.75 3.08
N ALA A 247 14.49 -8.42 2.35
CA ALA A 247 15.79 -8.11 2.92
C ALA A 247 15.78 -6.81 3.74
N ALA A 248 15.09 -5.78 3.24
CA ALA A 248 15.05 -4.46 3.87
C ALA A 248 14.12 -4.37 5.09
N PHE A 249 12.95 -5.00 5.01
CA PHE A 249 11.86 -4.82 6.00
C PHE A 249 11.44 -6.12 6.70
N GLY A 250 11.85 -7.28 6.19
CA GLY A 250 11.40 -8.59 6.64
C GLY A 250 10.18 -9.09 5.87
N ALA A 251 9.98 -10.42 5.86
CA ALA A 251 8.92 -11.07 5.08
C ALA A 251 7.50 -10.61 5.49
N ASN A 252 7.30 -10.29 6.77
CA ASN A 252 6.00 -9.94 7.34
C ASN A 252 5.98 -8.49 7.85
N TYR A 253 6.37 -7.55 7.01
CA TYR A 253 6.42 -6.14 7.38
C TYR A 253 5.03 -5.50 7.34
N ASN A 254 4.60 -4.98 8.49
CA ASN A 254 3.39 -4.16 8.63
C ASN A 254 3.80 -2.68 8.79
N PRO A 255 3.55 -1.81 7.79
CA PRO A 255 3.99 -0.41 7.82
C PRO A 255 3.28 0.44 8.89
N TRP A 256 2.14 0.00 9.40
CA TRP A 256 1.42 0.70 10.48
C TRP A 256 1.81 0.19 11.87
N GLY A 257 2.70 -0.81 11.94
CA GLY A 257 3.08 -1.45 13.20
C GLY A 257 1.99 -2.37 13.75
N GLY A 258 2.26 -2.93 14.94
CA GLY A 258 1.32 -3.86 15.59
C GLY A 258 1.39 -5.27 15.01
N THR A 259 0.49 -6.12 15.52
CA THR A 259 0.40 -7.53 15.09
C THR A 259 -0.36 -7.62 13.77
N ALA A 260 0.24 -8.28 12.81
CA ALA A 260 -0.40 -8.64 11.56
C ALA A 260 -0.58 -10.16 11.50
N THR A 261 -1.69 -10.60 10.96
CA THR A 261 -2.11 -12.00 10.88
C THR A 261 -2.56 -12.36 9.47
N ASN A 262 -2.77 -13.65 9.22
CA ASN A 262 -3.34 -14.17 7.96
C ASN A 262 -2.57 -13.72 6.69
N TRP A 263 -1.25 -13.72 6.78
CA TRP A 263 -0.37 -13.44 5.64
C TRP A 263 -0.58 -14.45 4.50
N GLN A 264 -0.71 -13.94 3.27
CA GLN A 264 -0.81 -14.71 2.04
C GLN A 264 0.23 -14.25 1.02
#